data_8592aa5b05a1ccfafa7e95b1f14b3394
#
_entry.id   8592aa5b05a1ccfafa7e95b1f14b3394
#
_cell.length_a   1.000
_cell.length_b   1.000
_cell.length_c   1.000
_cell.angle_alpha   90.00
_cell.angle_beta   90.00
_cell.angle_gamma   90.00
#
_symmetry.space_group_name_H-M   'P 1'
#
loop_
_entity.id
_entity.type
_entity.pdbx_description
1 polymer ?
#
loop_
_entity_poly.entity_id
_entity_poly.type
_entity_poly.pdbx_seq_one_letter_code
_entity_poly.pdbx_strand_id
1 'polypeptide(L)'
;MDNKINKLPHSFFNWGSLSDDVMPVWMQEAVKAIMLPIAGLLFFLFIWAAVAQNINTSLGEFPGPTKALEQFQSLISEHNMEREKEVAFYQRQEDRNNARLAQDPSYEIKIRNYTGKPTFIDQIGTSLITVLTGFLLASMVAIPLGIMIGLSKNLYAAANPVIQLFKPVSPLAWLPLVTMVVSAVYTSDDPLFAKSFITSVITVLLCSLWPTVINTAVGTASISPDLLNVSKVLRLKPMTHVFKVVIPSAIP
;
A
#
# COMPACT_ATOMS: atom_id res chain seq x y z
N MET A 1 6.08 -29.25 52.22
CA MET A 1 6.96 -29.32 51.00
C MET A 1 6.77 -28.02 50.26
N ASP A 2 7.66 -27.08 50.58
CA ASP A 2 7.60 -25.70 50.05
C ASP A 2 8.07 -25.64 48.61
N ASN A 3 7.21 -25.12 47.75
CA ASN A 3 7.54 -24.86 46.34
C ASN A 3 7.98 -23.39 46.20
N LYS A 4 9.27 -23.13 46.43
CA LYS A 4 9.93 -21.85 46.14
C LYS A 4 10.21 -21.81 44.64
N ILE A 5 9.27 -21.30 43.83
CA ILE A 5 9.54 -20.92 42.43
C ILE A 5 10.19 -19.54 42.46
N ASN A 6 11.44 -19.51 42.07
CA ASN A 6 12.34 -18.39 41.85
C ASN A 6 11.64 -17.19 41.20
N LYS A 7 11.49 -16.09 41.96
CA LYS A 7 11.27 -14.75 41.41
C LYS A 7 12.60 -14.24 40.89
N LEU A 8 12.78 -14.24 39.58
CA LEU A 8 13.83 -13.47 38.92
C LEU A 8 13.62 -11.98 39.21
N PRO A 9 14.64 -11.21 39.54
CA PRO A 9 14.49 -9.78 39.82
C PRO A 9 14.20 -9.04 38.52
N HIS A 10 12.99 -8.47 38.41
CA HIS A 10 12.62 -7.48 37.41
C HIS A 10 13.30 -6.13 37.71
N SER A 11 14.62 -6.07 37.62
CA SER A 11 15.38 -4.83 37.76
C SER A 11 16.39 -4.68 36.65
N PHE A 12 15.88 -4.54 35.41
CA PHE A 12 16.67 -3.93 34.36
C PHE A 12 15.95 -2.67 33.90
N PHE A 13 16.58 -1.52 34.19
CA PHE A 13 16.19 -0.16 33.81
C PHE A 13 14.91 0.38 34.46
N ASN A 14 15.02 0.80 35.69
CA ASN A 14 14.01 1.66 36.35
C ASN A 14 14.28 3.14 35.97
N TRP A 15 13.71 3.61 34.88
CA TRP A 15 13.70 5.02 34.49
C TRP A 15 12.64 5.84 35.26
N GLY A 16 11.96 5.22 36.25
CA GLY A 16 10.82 5.77 36.97
C GLY A 16 11.14 6.71 38.13
N SER A 17 12.41 6.92 38.51
CA SER A 17 12.68 7.60 39.78
C SER A 17 13.06 9.09 39.68
N LEU A 18 13.04 9.71 38.51
CA LEU A 18 13.43 11.11 38.32
C LEU A 18 12.31 12.06 37.86
N SER A 19 11.08 11.58 37.62
CA SER A 19 10.00 12.42 37.09
C SER A 19 8.63 12.25 37.73
N ASP A 20 8.49 11.43 38.76
CA ASP A 20 7.16 11.04 39.28
C ASP A 20 6.44 12.16 40.08
N ASP A 21 7.14 13.22 40.49
CA ASP A 21 6.56 14.26 41.36
C ASP A 21 6.13 15.56 40.64
N VAL A 22 6.36 15.71 39.32
CA VAL A 22 6.16 17.01 38.65
C VAL A 22 5.18 16.98 37.46
N MET A 23 4.90 15.83 36.86
CA MET A 23 4.04 15.75 35.69
C MET A 23 2.76 14.92 35.90
N PRO A 24 1.58 15.42 35.49
CA PRO A 24 0.34 14.64 35.52
C PRO A 24 0.45 13.38 34.68
N VAL A 25 -0.18 12.29 35.12
CA VAL A 25 -0.08 10.94 34.52
C VAL A 25 -0.35 10.95 33.00
N TRP A 26 -1.34 11.70 32.54
CA TRP A 26 -1.67 11.83 31.12
C TRP A 26 -0.51 12.43 30.28
N MET A 27 0.27 13.33 30.89
CA MET A 27 1.41 13.96 30.22
C MET A 27 2.61 13.00 30.18
N GLN A 28 2.80 12.19 31.21
CA GLN A 28 3.82 11.13 31.20
C GLN A 28 3.53 10.07 30.14
N GLU A 29 2.27 9.66 30.00
CA GLU A 29 1.85 8.71 28.95
C GLU A 29 2.00 9.31 27.55
N ALA A 30 1.61 10.57 27.35
CA ALA A 30 1.80 11.26 26.07
C ALA A 30 3.29 11.42 25.71
N VAL A 31 4.13 11.78 26.67
CA VAL A 31 5.59 11.86 26.48
C VAL A 31 6.17 10.49 26.14
N LYS A 32 5.80 9.43 26.83
CA LYS A 32 6.25 8.07 26.51
C LYS A 32 5.76 7.63 25.13
N ALA A 33 4.51 7.92 24.79
CA ALA A 33 3.93 7.57 23.50
C ALA A 33 4.61 8.27 22.30
N ILE A 34 5.21 9.43 22.51
CA ILE A 34 5.92 10.19 21.47
C ILE A 34 7.44 9.94 21.53
N MET A 35 8.03 10.01 22.71
CA MET A 35 9.49 9.91 22.84
C MET A 35 10.03 8.51 22.56
N LEU A 36 9.31 7.45 22.94
CA LEU A 36 9.77 6.09 22.66
C LEU A 36 9.85 5.77 21.16
N PRO A 37 8.83 6.08 20.33
CA PRO A 37 8.95 5.92 18.88
C PRO A 37 10.05 6.78 18.26
N ILE A 38 10.21 8.04 18.73
CA ILE A 38 11.28 8.92 18.25
C ILE A 38 12.65 8.37 18.62
N ALA A 39 12.84 7.94 19.86
CA ALA A 39 14.10 7.33 20.31
C ALA A 39 14.42 6.05 19.51
N GLY A 40 13.41 5.21 19.24
CA GLY A 40 13.55 4.04 18.38
C GLY A 40 13.96 4.40 16.95
N LEU A 41 13.34 5.43 16.37
CA LEU A 41 13.69 5.93 15.05
C LEU A 41 15.13 6.49 15.00
N LEU A 42 15.51 7.30 15.97
CA LEU A 42 16.86 7.85 16.06
C LEU A 42 17.92 6.75 16.25
N PHE A 43 17.60 5.74 17.06
CA PHE A 43 18.47 4.58 17.24
C PHE A 43 18.62 3.78 15.91
N PHE A 44 17.54 3.58 15.21
CA PHE A 44 17.58 2.96 13.87
C PHE A 44 18.45 3.77 12.89
N LEU A 45 18.24 5.10 12.81
CA LEU A 45 19.01 5.98 11.95
C LEU A 45 20.51 5.97 12.32
N PHE A 46 20.83 5.90 13.62
CA PHE A 46 22.20 5.79 14.08
C PHE A 46 22.86 4.47 13.65
N ILE A 47 22.16 3.34 13.84
CA ILE A 47 22.66 2.04 13.36
C ILE A 47 22.86 2.06 11.85
N TRP A 48 21.87 2.56 11.10
CA TRP A 48 21.98 2.66 9.64
C TRP A 48 23.17 3.52 9.22
N ALA A 49 23.39 4.68 9.86
CA ALA A 49 24.55 5.54 9.56
C ALA A 49 25.88 4.82 9.86
N ALA A 50 25.97 4.14 11.03
CA ALA A 50 27.18 3.41 11.41
C ALA A 50 27.48 2.24 10.46
N VAL A 51 26.46 1.50 10.04
CA VAL A 51 26.61 0.39 9.09
C VAL A 51 26.99 0.92 7.71
N ALA A 52 26.37 2.00 7.25
CA ALA A 52 26.64 2.59 5.94
C ALA A 52 28.09 3.05 5.78
N GLN A 53 28.70 3.59 6.83
CA GLN A 53 30.10 4.03 6.81
C GLN A 53 31.10 2.89 6.70
N ASN A 54 30.72 1.68 7.10
CA ASN A 54 31.60 0.51 7.11
C ASN A 54 31.44 -0.41 5.91
N ILE A 55 30.44 -0.15 5.04
CA ILE A 55 30.18 -0.99 3.86
C ILE A 55 30.62 -0.26 2.59
N ASN A 56 31.70 -0.74 2.00
CA ASN A 56 32.12 -0.36 0.66
C ASN A 56 31.75 -1.48 -0.31
N THR A 57 30.97 -1.17 -1.33
CA THR A 57 30.55 -2.13 -2.35
C THR A 57 31.28 -1.85 -3.67
N SER A 58 31.33 -2.84 -4.55
CA SER A 58 31.86 -2.66 -5.91
C SER A 58 31.07 -1.64 -6.75
N LEU A 59 29.86 -1.26 -6.31
CA LEU A 59 28.98 -0.25 -6.94
C LEU A 59 29.12 1.14 -6.29
N GLY A 60 30.01 1.30 -5.30
CA GLY A 60 30.24 2.53 -4.55
C GLY A 60 29.92 2.39 -3.05
N GLU A 61 29.94 3.52 -2.36
CA GLU A 61 29.62 3.57 -0.93
C GLU A 61 28.12 3.30 -0.69
N PHE A 62 27.81 2.48 0.31
CA PHE A 62 26.42 2.23 0.70
C PHE A 62 25.79 3.54 1.22
N PRO A 63 24.61 3.97 0.70
CA PRO A 63 24.04 5.24 1.08
C PRO A 63 23.55 5.24 2.52
N GLY A 64 24.08 6.17 3.32
CA GLY A 64 23.58 6.45 4.68
C GLY A 64 22.35 7.37 4.68
N PRO A 65 21.75 7.67 5.86
CA PRO A 65 20.55 8.50 5.98
C PRO A 65 20.69 9.90 5.38
N THR A 66 21.85 10.53 5.54
CA THR A 66 22.14 11.87 4.99
C THR A 66 22.15 11.86 3.46
N LYS A 67 22.86 10.90 2.85
CA LYS A 67 22.89 10.74 1.39
C LYS A 67 21.49 10.41 0.83
N ALA A 68 20.69 9.63 1.55
CA ALA A 68 19.31 9.35 1.15
C ALA A 68 18.45 10.62 1.16
N LEU A 69 18.63 11.50 2.16
CA LEU A 69 17.91 12.77 2.23
C LEU A 69 18.34 13.75 1.13
N GLU A 70 19.64 13.85 0.86
CA GLU A 70 20.17 14.66 -0.24
C GLU A 70 19.62 14.19 -1.59
N GLN A 71 19.61 12.86 -1.82
CA GLN A 71 19.06 12.29 -3.03
C GLN A 71 17.56 12.56 -3.16
N PHE A 72 16.81 12.48 -2.06
CA PHE A 72 15.38 12.81 -2.07
C PHE A 72 15.13 14.29 -2.42
N GLN A 73 15.93 15.22 -1.88
CA GLN A 73 15.86 16.63 -2.24
C GLN A 73 16.18 16.86 -3.73
N SER A 74 17.20 16.15 -4.24
CA SER A 74 17.55 16.20 -5.67
C SER A 74 16.40 15.72 -6.56
N LEU A 75 15.71 14.65 -6.19
CA LEU A 75 14.53 14.11 -6.92
C LEU A 75 13.36 15.09 -6.93
N ILE A 76 13.12 15.82 -5.83
CA ILE A 76 12.12 16.89 -5.79
C ILE A 76 12.52 18.04 -6.71
N SER A 77 13.80 18.45 -6.67
CA SER A 77 14.31 19.50 -7.55
C SER A 77 14.20 19.12 -9.04
N GLU A 78 14.55 17.87 -9.38
CA GLU A 78 14.38 17.33 -10.74
C GLU A 78 12.93 17.40 -11.19
N HIS A 79 11.98 17.01 -10.31
CA HIS A 79 10.55 17.08 -10.60
C HIS A 79 10.10 18.52 -10.90
N ASN A 80 10.48 19.49 -10.07
CA ASN A 80 10.12 20.88 -10.26
C ASN A 80 10.67 21.43 -11.58
N MET A 81 11.95 21.15 -11.88
CA MET A 81 12.57 21.58 -13.15
C MET A 81 11.86 20.96 -14.36
N GLU A 82 11.41 19.71 -14.27
CA GLU A 82 10.71 19.05 -15.37
C GLU A 82 9.30 19.64 -15.57
N ARG A 83 8.61 20.01 -14.48
CA ARG A 83 7.32 20.73 -14.56
C ARG A 83 7.47 22.12 -15.18
N GLU A 84 8.55 22.84 -14.86
CA GLU A 84 8.84 24.13 -15.49
C GLU A 84 9.09 23.99 -17.00
N LYS A 85 9.82 22.97 -17.42
CA LYS A 85 10.04 22.68 -18.85
C LYS A 85 8.73 22.34 -19.57
N GLU A 86 7.86 21.58 -18.93
CA GLU A 86 6.53 21.25 -19.46
C GLU A 86 5.68 22.50 -19.67
N VAL A 87 5.58 23.36 -18.66
CA VAL A 87 4.86 24.64 -18.73
C VAL A 87 5.42 25.52 -19.86
N ALA A 88 6.75 25.66 -19.91
CA ALA A 88 7.40 26.43 -20.96
C ALA A 88 7.20 25.82 -22.36
N PHE A 89 7.06 24.50 -22.48
CA PHE A 89 6.73 23.85 -23.74
C PHE A 89 5.33 24.21 -24.23
N TYR A 90 4.32 24.14 -23.35
CA TYR A 90 2.95 24.49 -23.70
C TYR A 90 2.79 25.98 -24.01
N GLN A 91 3.44 26.86 -23.25
CA GLN A 91 3.47 28.29 -23.55
C GLN A 91 4.05 28.58 -24.94
N ARG A 92 5.23 28.02 -25.26
CA ARG A 92 5.81 28.16 -26.61
C ARG A 92 4.94 27.58 -27.72
N GLN A 93 4.16 26.54 -27.44
CA GLN A 93 3.24 25.95 -28.39
C GLN A 93 2.04 26.88 -28.63
N GLU A 94 1.50 27.46 -27.56
CA GLU A 94 0.42 28.43 -27.61
C GLU A 94 0.83 29.69 -28.37
N ASP A 95 1.98 30.29 -28.04
CA ASP A 95 2.52 31.46 -28.71
C ASP A 95 2.68 31.22 -30.23
N ARG A 96 3.22 30.06 -30.62
CA ARG A 96 3.36 29.68 -32.04
C ARG A 96 2.01 29.52 -32.73
N ASN A 97 1.03 28.91 -32.10
CA ASN A 97 -0.29 28.75 -32.67
C ASN A 97 -1.00 30.10 -32.82
N ASN A 98 -0.90 30.98 -31.82
CA ASN A 98 -1.48 32.30 -31.85
C ASN A 98 -0.83 33.17 -32.93
N ALA A 99 0.50 33.12 -33.07
CA ALA A 99 1.22 33.87 -34.14
C ALA A 99 0.82 33.38 -35.55
N ARG A 100 0.56 32.08 -35.73
CA ARG A 100 0.10 31.55 -37.02
C ARG A 100 -1.35 31.89 -37.29
N LEU A 101 -2.24 31.80 -36.33
CA LEU A 101 -3.65 32.21 -36.46
C LEU A 101 -3.78 33.70 -36.82
N ALA A 102 -2.88 34.57 -36.29
CA ALA A 102 -2.84 36.00 -36.63
C ALA A 102 -2.44 36.23 -38.12
N GLN A 103 -1.68 35.30 -38.73
CA GLN A 103 -1.25 35.40 -40.12
C GLN A 103 -2.26 34.67 -41.09
N ASP A 104 -2.82 33.59 -40.65
CA ASP A 104 -3.79 32.76 -41.39
C ASP A 104 -4.93 32.32 -40.48
N PRO A 105 -6.11 32.97 -40.56
CA PRO A 105 -7.28 32.61 -39.78
C PRO A 105 -7.82 31.16 -40.03
N SER A 106 -7.41 30.53 -41.12
CA SER A 106 -7.79 29.15 -41.46
C SER A 106 -6.81 28.10 -40.91
N TYR A 107 -5.78 28.53 -40.18
CA TYR A 107 -4.76 27.62 -39.62
C TYR A 107 -5.36 26.66 -38.59
N GLU A 108 -5.17 25.36 -38.82
CA GLU A 108 -5.55 24.34 -37.88
C GLU A 108 -4.57 24.24 -36.70
N ILE A 109 -5.08 24.47 -35.48
CA ILE A 109 -4.27 24.45 -34.25
C ILE A 109 -3.67 23.06 -34.04
N LYS A 110 -2.34 22.98 -33.95
CA LYS A 110 -1.63 21.73 -33.66
C LYS A 110 -1.25 21.68 -32.20
N ILE A 111 -1.87 20.74 -31.46
CA ILE A 111 -1.56 20.44 -30.07
C ILE A 111 -0.71 19.17 -30.03
N ARG A 112 0.49 19.30 -29.46
CA ARG A 112 1.38 18.14 -29.20
C ARG A 112 1.51 17.96 -27.71
N ASN A 113 1.45 16.73 -27.26
CA ASN A 113 1.69 16.39 -25.87
C ASN A 113 3.18 16.54 -25.55
N TYR A 114 3.47 16.99 -24.34
CA TYR A 114 4.83 17.00 -23.82
C TYR A 114 5.34 15.56 -23.64
N THR A 115 6.53 15.28 -24.15
CA THR A 115 7.17 13.96 -24.11
C THR A 115 8.43 13.96 -23.24
N GLY A 116 8.42 14.72 -22.15
CA GLY A 116 9.52 14.77 -21.19
C GLY A 116 9.70 13.45 -20.41
N LYS A 117 10.85 13.35 -19.74
CA LYS A 117 11.16 12.17 -18.92
C LYS A 117 10.22 12.12 -17.71
N PRO A 118 9.56 10.99 -17.44
CA PRO A 118 8.78 10.83 -16.21
C PRO A 118 9.71 10.89 -14.99
N THR A 119 9.42 11.77 -14.06
CA THR A 119 10.20 11.94 -12.84
C THR A 119 9.87 10.86 -11.83
N PHE A 120 10.71 10.73 -10.78
CA PHE A 120 10.46 9.76 -9.71
C PHE A 120 9.11 9.98 -9.02
N ILE A 121 8.69 11.24 -8.85
CA ILE A 121 7.38 11.58 -8.27
C ILE A 121 6.23 11.11 -9.17
N ASP A 122 6.35 11.28 -10.50
CA ASP A 122 5.36 10.77 -11.47
C ASP A 122 5.27 9.24 -11.40
N GLN A 123 6.42 8.56 -11.25
CA GLN A 123 6.47 7.10 -11.11
C GLN A 123 5.81 6.62 -9.81
N ILE A 124 5.97 7.36 -8.70
CA ILE A 124 5.26 7.08 -7.44
C ILE A 124 3.75 7.19 -7.68
N GLY A 125 3.29 8.29 -8.31
CA GLY A 125 1.88 8.49 -8.63
C GLY A 125 1.30 7.35 -9.47
N THR A 126 1.97 6.98 -10.54
CA THR A 126 1.58 5.86 -11.42
C THR A 126 1.54 4.54 -10.65
N SER A 127 2.54 4.29 -9.80
CA SER A 127 2.59 3.06 -8.97
C SER A 127 1.45 3.00 -7.98
N LEU A 128 1.14 4.12 -7.30
CA LEU A 128 0.00 4.19 -6.37
C LEU A 128 -1.33 3.93 -7.07
N ILE A 129 -1.57 4.55 -8.23
CA ILE A 129 -2.78 4.30 -9.03
C ILE A 129 -2.88 2.83 -9.42
N THR A 130 -1.78 2.23 -9.87
CA THR A 130 -1.72 0.82 -10.26
C THR A 130 -2.05 -0.10 -9.10
N VAL A 131 -1.41 0.12 -7.95
CA VAL A 131 -1.62 -0.69 -6.73
C VAL A 131 -3.05 -0.53 -6.21
N LEU A 132 -3.54 0.70 -6.11
CA LEU A 132 -4.91 0.97 -5.66
C LEU A 132 -5.94 0.32 -6.58
N THR A 133 -5.76 0.43 -7.90
CA THR A 133 -6.66 -0.20 -8.86
C THR A 133 -6.68 -1.72 -8.70
N GLY A 134 -5.52 -2.37 -8.65
CA GLY A 134 -5.41 -3.82 -8.46
C GLY A 134 -6.00 -4.28 -7.13
N PHE A 135 -5.71 -3.54 -6.04
CA PHE A 135 -6.23 -3.84 -4.71
C PHE A 135 -7.76 -3.66 -4.61
N LEU A 136 -8.31 -2.59 -5.19
CA LEU A 136 -9.76 -2.37 -5.21
C LEU A 136 -10.48 -3.46 -5.99
N LEU A 137 -9.97 -3.84 -7.16
CA LEU A 137 -10.52 -4.94 -7.95
C LEU A 137 -10.44 -6.27 -7.20
N ALA A 138 -9.30 -6.55 -6.54
CA ALA A 138 -9.16 -7.73 -5.68
C ALA A 138 -10.18 -7.71 -4.54
N SER A 139 -10.36 -6.57 -3.87
CA SER A 139 -11.28 -6.41 -2.74
C SER A 139 -12.74 -6.58 -3.14
N MET A 140 -13.12 -6.07 -4.32
CA MET A 140 -14.48 -6.24 -4.87
C MET A 140 -14.87 -7.72 -5.05
N VAL A 141 -13.90 -8.58 -5.33
CA VAL A 141 -14.11 -10.04 -5.47
C VAL A 141 -13.88 -10.75 -4.14
N ALA A 142 -12.79 -10.43 -3.46
CA ALA A 142 -12.33 -11.14 -2.27
C ALA A 142 -13.24 -10.95 -1.05
N ILE A 143 -13.78 -9.74 -0.84
CA ILE A 143 -14.64 -9.46 0.32
C ILE A 143 -15.95 -10.26 0.25
N PRO A 144 -16.73 -10.25 -0.84
CA PRO A 144 -17.92 -11.09 -0.93
C PRO A 144 -17.61 -12.59 -0.79
N LEU A 145 -16.56 -13.08 -1.45
CA LEU A 145 -16.12 -14.48 -1.32
C LEU A 145 -15.72 -14.81 0.11
N GLY A 146 -14.93 -13.95 0.76
CA GLY A 146 -14.50 -14.13 2.15
C GLY A 146 -15.67 -14.18 3.13
N ILE A 147 -16.68 -13.30 2.96
CA ILE A 147 -17.91 -13.32 3.76
C ILE A 147 -18.66 -14.65 3.57
N MET A 148 -18.84 -15.08 2.34
CA MET A 148 -19.52 -16.34 2.04
C MET A 148 -18.79 -17.55 2.67
N ILE A 149 -17.47 -17.60 2.54
CA ILE A 149 -16.61 -18.64 3.11
C ILE A 149 -16.66 -18.61 4.64
N GLY A 150 -16.56 -17.43 5.25
CA GLY A 150 -16.55 -17.28 6.71
C GLY A 150 -17.88 -17.61 7.38
N LEU A 151 -19.03 -17.37 6.72
CA LEU A 151 -20.36 -17.71 7.23
C LEU A 151 -20.70 -19.21 7.10
N SER A 152 -19.99 -19.99 6.31
CA SER A 152 -20.32 -21.39 6.02
C SER A 152 -19.14 -22.32 6.24
N LYS A 153 -19.27 -23.21 7.23
CA LYS A 153 -18.25 -24.26 7.52
C LYS A 153 -17.97 -25.16 6.31
N ASN A 154 -18.99 -25.46 5.52
CA ASN A 154 -18.85 -26.32 4.34
C ASN A 154 -18.09 -25.60 3.22
N LEU A 155 -18.40 -24.31 2.98
CA LEU A 155 -17.67 -23.50 1.99
C LEU A 155 -16.22 -23.28 2.43
N TYR A 156 -15.98 -23.07 3.71
CA TYR A 156 -14.62 -22.96 4.25
C TYR A 156 -13.82 -24.25 4.01
N ALA A 157 -14.40 -25.41 4.33
CA ALA A 157 -13.75 -26.70 4.12
C ALA A 157 -13.45 -26.97 2.63
N ALA A 158 -14.37 -26.58 1.74
CA ALA A 158 -14.19 -26.73 0.29
C ALA A 158 -13.17 -25.74 -0.30
N ALA A 159 -13.15 -24.49 0.16
CA ALA A 159 -12.25 -23.45 -0.33
C ALA A 159 -10.83 -23.56 0.24
N ASN A 160 -10.67 -24.09 1.45
CA ASN A 160 -9.40 -24.12 2.16
C ASN A 160 -8.24 -24.78 1.38
N PRO A 161 -8.40 -25.93 0.70
CA PRO A 161 -7.33 -26.52 -0.10
C PRO A 161 -6.84 -25.57 -1.22
N VAL A 162 -7.76 -24.88 -1.89
CA VAL A 162 -7.44 -23.93 -2.96
C VAL A 162 -6.70 -22.72 -2.39
N ILE A 163 -7.18 -22.18 -1.28
CA ILE A 163 -6.54 -21.07 -0.58
C ILE A 163 -5.11 -21.43 -0.17
N GLN A 164 -4.91 -22.61 0.42
CA GLN A 164 -3.58 -23.07 0.86
C GLN A 164 -2.62 -23.30 -0.31
N LEU A 165 -3.12 -23.66 -1.48
CA LEU A 165 -2.32 -23.84 -2.68
C LEU A 165 -1.81 -22.50 -3.22
N PHE A 166 -2.66 -21.46 -3.28
CA PHE A 166 -2.33 -20.18 -3.90
C PHE A 166 -1.76 -19.14 -2.94
N LYS A 167 -2.01 -19.27 -1.63
CA LYS A 167 -1.48 -18.36 -0.60
C LYS A 167 0.05 -18.15 -0.64
N PRO A 168 0.88 -19.21 -0.79
CA PRO A 168 2.34 -19.08 -0.78
C PRO A 168 2.93 -18.63 -2.13
N VAL A 169 2.10 -18.42 -3.16
CA VAL A 169 2.62 -18.04 -4.48
C VAL A 169 3.18 -16.61 -4.44
N SER A 170 4.47 -16.49 -4.73
CA SER A 170 5.18 -15.20 -4.75
C SER A 170 4.67 -14.29 -5.89
N PRO A 171 4.60 -12.96 -5.67
CA PRO A 171 4.37 -11.99 -6.74
C PRO A 171 5.31 -12.15 -7.93
N LEU A 172 6.57 -12.54 -7.68
CA LEU A 172 7.56 -12.81 -8.73
C LEU A 172 7.19 -13.99 -9.64
N ALA A 173 6.43 -14.96 -9.11
CA ALA A 173 5.93 -16.08 -9.92
C ALA A 173 4.72 -15.69 -10.76
N TRP A 174 3.86 -14.79 -10.26
CA TRP A 174 2.71 -14.29 -10.99
C TRP A 174 3.08 -13.41 -12.17
N LEU A 175 4.10 -12.55 -12.02
CA LEU A 175 4.46 -11.55 -13.02
C LEU A 175 4.74 -12.13 -14.42
N PRO A 176 5.58 -13.17 -14.60
CA PRO A 176 5.81 -13.79 -15.92
C PRO A 176 4.54 -14.38 -16.52
N LEU A 177 3.75 -15.10 -15.72
CA LEU A 177 2.50 -15.72 -16.18
C LEU A 177 1.50 -14.67 -16.67
N VAL A 178 1.29 -13.62 -15.88
CA VAL A 178 0.38 -12.52 -16.24
C VAL A 178 0.89 -11.79 -17.48
N THR A 179 2.20 -11.55 -17.58
CA THR A 179 2.80 -10.90 -18.75
C THR A 179 2.57 -11.70 -20.03
N MET A 180 2.74 -13.02 -19.97
CA MET A 180 2.46 -13.90 -21.13
C MET A 180 1.00 -13.83 -21.56
N VAL A 181 0.07 -13.95 -20.60
CA VAL A 181 -1.38 -13.91 -20.90
C VAL A 181 -1.79 -12.54 -21.44
N VAL A 182 -1.37 -11.45 -20.80
CA VAL A 182 -1.69 -10.08 -21.24
C VAL A 182 -1.09 -9.82 -22.62
N SER A 183 0.13 -10.25 -22.89
CA SER A 183 0.77 -10.07 -24.19
C SER A 183 0.07 -10.83 -25.32
N ALA A 184 -0.53 -11.99 -25.00
CA ALA A 184 -1.25 -12.81 -25.96
C ALA A 184 -2.68 -12.28 -26.24
N VAL A 185 -3.36 -11.76 -25.22
CA VAL A 185 -4.77 -11.36 -25.31
C VAL A 185 -4.93 -9.88 -25.66
N TYR A 186 -4.06 -9.03 -25.15
CA TYR A 186 -4.13 -7.59 -25.33
C TYR A 186 -3.22 -7.13 -26.48
N THR A 187 -3.71 -7.28 -27.72
CA THR A 187 -2.97 -7.03 -28.98
C THR A 187 -3.50 -5.84 -29.78
N SER A 188 -4.20 -4.90 -29.16
CA SER A 188 -4.74 -3.71 -29.83
C SER A 188 -3.62 -2.80 -30.35
N ASP A 189 -3.77 -2.25 -31.55
CA ASP A 189 -2.86 -1.25 -32.13
C ASP A 189 -2.99 0.12 -31.47
N ASP A 190 -4.15 0.42 -30.87
CA ASP A 190 -4.41 1.64 -30.09
C ASP A 190 -4.95 1.25 -28.69
N PRO A 191 -4.08 0.87 -27.76
CA PRO A 191 -4.47 0.39 -26.45
C PRO A 191 -4.92 1.55 -25.55
N LEU A 192 -6.11 1.43 -24.94
CA LEU A 192 -6.60 2.39 -23.94
C LEU A 192 -5.68 2.51 -22.72
N PHE A 193 -4.99 1.43 -22.36
CA PHE A 193 -4.03 1.38 -21.25
C PHE A 193 -2.72 0.74 -21.69
N ALA A 194 -1.61 1.19 -21.13
CA ALA A 194 -0.32 0.55 -21.36
C ALA A 194 -0.34 -0.92 -20.91
N LYS A 195 0.26 -1.82 -21.68
CA LYS A 195 0.37 -3.26 -21.33
C LYS A 195 1.00 -3.48 -19.96
N SER A 196 2.00 -2.67 -19.61
CA SER A 196 2.66 -2.70 -18.29
C SER A 196 1.69 -2.38 -17.16
N PHE A 197 0.80 -1.41 -17.34
CA PHE A 197 -0.23 -1.06 -16.35
C PHE A 197 -1.17 -2.23 -16.11
N ILE A 198 -1.73 -2.82 -17.16
CA ILE A 198 -2.64 -3.97 -17.05
C ILE A 198 -1.95 -5.16 -16.40
N THR A 199 -0.74 -5.49 -16.83
CA THR A 199 0.07 -6.58 -16.23
C THR A 199 0.28 -6.36 -14.73
N SER A 200 0.64 -5.14 -14.34
CA SER A 200 0.87 -4.80 -12.94
C SER A 200 -0.42 -4.84 -12.12
N VAL A 201 -1.52 -4.28 -12.63
CA VAL A 201 -2.84 -4.32 -11.98
C VAL A 201 -3.30 -5.76 -11.73
N ILE A 202 -3.21 -6.65 -12.74
CA ILE A 202 -3.60 -8.06 -12.59
C ILE A 202 -2.68 -8.79 -11.61
N THR A 203 -1.38 -8.49 -11.63
CA THR A 203 -0.43 -9.08 -10.68
C THR A 203 -0.77 -8.67 -9.24
N VAL A 204 -1.02 -7.38 -8.99
CA VAL A 204 -1.45 -6.87 -7.68
C VAL A 204 -2.78 -7.49 -7.26
N LEU A 205 -3.75 -7.61 -8.19
CA LEU A 205 -5.04 -8.24 -7.94
C LEU A 205 -4.85 -9.67 -7.43
N LEU A 206 -4.09 -10.51 -8.14
CA LEU A 206 -3.84 -11.90 -7.76
C LEU A 206 -3.11 -12.03 -6.43
N CYS A 207 -2.14 -11.16 -6.17
CA CYS A 207 -1.39 -11.15 -4.91
C CYS A 207 -2.24 -10.68 -3.72
N SER A 208 -3.16 -9.74 -3.92
CA SER A 208 -4.01 -9.18 -2.86
C SER A 208 -5.26 -10.02 -2.61
N LEU A 209 -5.71 -10.79 -3.59
CA LEU A 209 -6.95 -11.56 -3.53
C LEU A 209 -6.95 -12.57 -2.37
N TRP A 210 -5.93 -13.40 -2.29
CA TRP A 210 -5.88 -14.48 -1.29
C TRP A 210 -5.79 -13.98 0.15
N PRO A 211 -4.88 -13.05 0.51
CA PRO A 211 -4.85 -12.46 1.84
C PRO A 211 -6.17 -11.79 2.22
N THR A 212 -6.80 -11.09 1.28
CA THR A 212 -8.08 -10.40 1.53
C THR A 212 -9.22 -11.40 1.76
N VAL A 213 -9.31 -12.48 0.96
CA VAL A 213 -10.29 -13.56 1.18
C VAL A 213 -10.10 -14.19 2.57
N ILE A 214 -8.86 -14.52 2.94
CA ILE A 214 -8.57 -15.17 4.21
C ILE A 214 -8.93 -14.26 5.38
N ASN A 215 -8.47 -13.01 5.37
CA ASN A 215 -8.72 -12.07 6.46
C ASN A 215 -10.22 -11.78 6.61
N THR A 216 -10.95 -11.64 5.49
CA THR A 216 -12.40 -11.44 5.51
C THR A 216 -13.12 -12.68 6.03
N ALA A 217 -12.70 -13.89 5.63
CA ALA A 217 -13.30 -15.14 6.10
C ALA A 217 -13.07 -15.36 7.60
N VAL A 218 -11.85 -15.08 8.09
CA VAL A 218 -11.51 -15.15 9.52
C VAL A 218 -12.29 -14.12 10.32
N GLY A 219 -12.33 -12.86 9.88
CA GLY A 219 -13.10 -11.80 10.53
C GLY A 219 -14.60 -12.13 10.58
N THR A 220 -15.15 -12.68 9.50
CA THR A 220 -16.56 -13.10 9.46
C THR A 220 -16.82 -14.34 10.34
N ALA A 221 -15.91 -15.28 10.40
CA ALA A 221 -16.05 -16.47 11.25
C ALA A 221 -15.92 -16.17 12.75
N SER A 222 -15.29 -15.04 13.13
CA SER A 222 -15.14 -14.60 14.53
C SER A 222 -16.36 -13.89 15.12
N ILE A 223 -17.39 -13.62 14.29
CA ILE A 223 -18.62 -12.97 14.74
C ILE A 223 -19.34 -13.84 15.77
N SER A 224 -19.78 -13.23 16.88
CA SER A 224 -20.52 -13.92 17.93
C SER A 224 -21.74 -14.67 17.37
N PRO A 225 -21.93 -15.96 17.72
CA PRO A 225 -23.12 -16.72 17.34
C PRO A 225 -24.44 -16.06 17.76
N ASP A 226 -24.44 -15.30 18.85
CA ASP A 226 -25.63 -14.59 19.34
C ASP A 226 -26.09 -13.53 18.35
N LEU A 227 -25.17 -12.72 17.79
CA LEU A 227 -25.49 -11.74 16.78
C LEU A 227 -26.06 -12.38 15.50
N LEU A 228 -25.48 -13.51 15.09
CA LEU A 228 -25.98 -14.27 13.94
C LEU A 228 -27.38 -14.86 14.21
N ASN A 229 -27.64 -15.32 15.43
CA ASN A 229 -28.94 -15.86 15.81
C ASN A 229 -30.00 -14.75 15.89
N VAL A 230 -29.69 -13.60 16.48
CA VAL A 230 -30.58 -12.42 16.51
C VAL A 230 -30.98 -12.01 15.09
N SER A 231 -30.04 -11.97 14.17
CA SER A 231 -30.35 -11.61 12.78
C SER A 231 -31.27 -12.62 12.06
N LYS A 232 -31.15 -13.92 12.40
CA LYS A 232 -32.04 -14.99 11.91
C LYS A 232 -33.47 -14.85 12.49
N VAL A 233 -33.56 -14.57 13.79
CA VAL A 233 -34.85 -14.34 14.47
C VAL A 233 -35.57 -13.14 13.86
N LEU A 234 -34.85 -12.04 13.58
CA LEU A 234 -35.37 -10.85 12.94
C LEU A 234 -35.65 -11.04 11.43
N ARG A 235 -35.37 -12.21 10.86
CA ARG A 235 -35.54 -12.54 9.43
C ARG A 235 -35.01 -11.47 8.50
N LEU A 236 -33.81 -10.95 8.79
CA LEU A 236 -33.19 -9.91 7.97
C LEU A 236 -32.92 -10.41 6.54
N LYS A 237 -33.18 -9.54 5.56
CA LYS A 237 -32.79 -9.83 4.16
C LYS A 237 -31.27 -10.03 4.05
N PRO A 238 -30.76 -10.88 3.15
CA PRO A 238 -29.34 -11.20 3.05
C PRO A 238 -28.43 -9.97 2.96
N MET A 239 -28.77 -8.98 2.15
CA MET A 239 -28.02 -7.72 2.04
C MET A 239 -28.03 -6.91 3.35
N THR A 240 -29.18 -6.83 4.02
CA THR A 240 -29.30 -6.13 5.31
C THR A 240 -28.48 -6.84 6.38
N HIS A 241 -28.49 -8.19 6.39
CA HIS A 241 -27.66 -8.98 7.28
C HIS A 241 -26.17 -8.69 7.06
N VAL A 242 -25.70 -8.71 5.81
CA VAL A 242 -24.29 -8.43 5.48
C VAL A 242 -23.89 -7.01 5.90
N PHE A 243 -24.62 -5.98 5.47
CA PHE A 243 -24.21 -4.59 5.69
C PHE A 243 -24.43 -4.09 7.11
N LYS A 244 -25.46 -4.57 7.84
CA LYS A 244 -25.80 -4.08 9.18
C LYS A 244 -25.30 -4.96 10.33
N VAL A 245 -24.97 -6.22 10.05
CA VAL A 245 -24.50 -7.16 11.09
C VAL A 245 -23.11 -7.65 10.79
N VAL A 246 -22.89 -8.30 9.63
CA VAL A 246 -21.62 -8.97 9.33
C VAL A 246 -20.48 -7.98 9.21
N ILE A 247 -20.57 -6.98 8.33
CA ILE A 247 -19.49 -6.02 8.10
C ILE A 247 -19.12 -5.24 9.37
N PRO A 248 -20.06 -4.60 10.10
CA PRO A 248 -19.69 -3.87 11.30
C PRO A 248 -19.12 -4.74 12.43
N SER A 249 -19.51 -6.02 12.48
CA SER A 249 -19.05 -6.95 13.53
C SER A 249 -17.76 -7.69 13.15
N ALA A 250 -17.38 -7.70 11.89
CA ALA A 250 -16.14 -8.33 11.40
C ALA A 250 -14.95 -7.36 11.41
N ILE A 251 -15.19 -6.06 11.57
CA ILE A 251 -14.16 -5.03 11.71
C ILE A 251 -13.82 -4.93 13.19
N PRO A 252 -12.55 -5.13 13.60
CA PRO A 252 -12.11 -5.04 15.00
C PRO A 252 -12.16 -3.62 15.54
#